data_e693ab474203244cf2a93b79ac8ccccf
#
_entry.id   e693ab474203244cf2a93b79ac8ccccf
#
_cell.length_a   1.000
_cell.length_b   1.000
_cell.length_c   1.000
_cell.angle_alpha   90.00
_cell.angle_beta   90.00
_cell.angle_gamma   90.00
#
_symmetry.space_group_name_H-M   'P 1'
#
loop_
_entity.id
_entity.type
_entity.pdbx_description
1 polymer ?
#
loop_
_entity_poly.entity_id
_entity_poly.type
_entity_poly.pdbx_seq_one_letter_code
_entity_poly.pdbx_strand_id
1 'polypeptide(L)'
;YVVEGGVGKCTAFTALVPKLKKISDVQIHTPYIHAFAGNPNVKMAYEATINLQDPRIQASDNIYYSEPYKSNFQFGKEHIIESYCREHKVEYDPKMVPKLYTEQHGKSVKEWLDKNKIDKYLLIQLSGGQSTWNVQPGNPYNNINPNRNYQPFLGQQVVHMLREEYPDVTIIDCTLANEPAYMDTIKASDLHWVQVHELLKNAEGFVSIDSCLNHFSPSAEKQGVVVWGSTRWTQFGYSHNTNLHYHMKKDWDEAKYNDGDPRNNMVEPKLILDSYKNLGKLKPVACATK
;
A
#
# COMPACT_ATOMS: atom_id res chain seq x y z
N TYR A 1 -16.70 6.67 -12.59
CA TYR A 1 -15.98 7.09 -11.38
C TYR A 1 -14.58 7.57 -11.76
N VAL A 2 -14.22 8.73 -11.27
CA VAL A 2 -12.88 9.30 -11.44
C VAL A 2 -12.12 9.04 -10.14
N VAL A 3 -11.03 8.27 -10.22
CA VAL A 3 -10.21 7.87 -9.04
C VAL A 3 -8.79 8.34 -9.27
N GLU A 4 -8.43 9.41 -8.58
CA GLU A 4 -7.10 10.01 -8.65
C GLU A 4 -6.24 9.67 -7.43
N GLY A 5 -4.97 10.06 -7.49
CA GLY A 5 -3.99 9.86 -6.42
C GLY A 5 -3.03 8.72 -6.72
N GLY A 6 -2.33 8.24 -5.69
CA GLY A 6 -1.33 7.17 -5.84
C GLY A 6 -1.92 5.76 -5.97
N VAL A 7 -1.05 4.80 -6.31
CA VAL A 7 -1.41 3.37 -6.45
C VAL A 7 -2.21 2.85 -5.26
N GLY A 8 -1.80 3.17 -4.02
CA GLY A 8 -2.47 2.71 -2.81
C GLY A 8 -3.92 3.21 -2.71
N LYS A 9 -4.16 4.48 -3.06
CA LYS A 9 -5.51 5.07 -3.07
C LYS A 9 -6.42 4.38 -4.10
N CYS A 10 -5.92 4.15 -5.31
CA CYS A 10 -6.65 3.42 -6.35
C CYS A 10 -6.90 1.96 -5.95
N THR A 11 -5.92 1.32 -5.33
CA THR A 11 -6.06 -0.04 -4.80
C THR A 11 -7.14 -0.10 -3.73
N ALA A 12 -7.15 0.83 -2.77
CA ALA A 12 -8.19 0.88 -1.73
C ALA A 12 -9.60 1.04 -2.31
N PHE A 13 -9.77 1.83 -3.39
CA PHE A 13 -11.04 2.00 -4.08
C PHE A 13 -11.59 0.69 -4.66
N THR A 14 -10.74 -0.26 -5.05
CA THR A 14 -11.19 -1.55 -5.60
C THR A 14 -12.09 -2.33 -4.64
N ALA A 15 -11.99 -2.08 -3.33
CA ALA A 15 -12.86 -2.69 -2.32
C ALA A 15 -14.35 -2.36 -2.51
N LEU A 16 -14.66 -1.18 -3.09
CA LEU A 16 -16.03 -0.73 -3.30
C LEU A 16 -16.66 -1.29 -4.57
N VAL A 17 -15.85 -1.60 -5.56
CA VAL A 17 -16.30 -1.94 -6.91
C VAL A 17 -17.40 -3.01 -6.96
N PRO A 18 -17.34 -4.10 -6.16
CA PRO A 18 -18.43 -5.09 -6.14
C PRO A 18 -19.77 -4.54 -5.68
N LYS A 19 -19.78 -3.54 -4.79
CA LYS A 19 -21.01 -2.89 -4.33
C LYS A 19 -21.51 -1.86 -5.33
N LEU A 20 -20.61 -1.08 -5.94
CA LEU A 20 -20.95 -0.12 -6.99
C LEU A 20 -21.58 -0.82 -8.21
N LYS A 21 -21.06 -2.01 -8.57
CA LYS A 21 -21.62 -2.81 -9.68
C LYS A 21 -23.09 -3.21 -9.47
N LYS A 22 -23.56 -3.31 -8.24
CA LYS A 22 -24.95 -3.64 -7.93
C LYS A 22 -25.92 -2.50 -8.24
N ILE A 23 -25.43 -1.27 -8.33
CA ILE A 23 -26.25 -0.07 -8.52
C ILE A 23 -26.05 0.62 -9.88
N SER A 24 -24.93 0.32 -10.56
CA SER A 24 -24.61 0.91 -11.86
C SER A 24 -23.62 0.10 -12.66
N ASP A 25 -23.48 0.38 -13.95
CA ASP A 25 -22.33 -0.04 -14.72
C ASP A 25 -21.10 0.77 -14.30
N VAL A 26 -20.08 0.10 -13.81
CA VAL A 26 -18.87 0.74 -13.28
C VAL A 26 -17.88 1.01 -14.41
N GLN A 27 -17.63 2.27 -14.69
CA GLN A 27 -16.54 2.73 -15.55
C GLN A 27 -15.56 3.56 -14.68
N ILE A 28 -14.27 3.33 -14.86
CA ILE A 28 -13.22 3.96 -14.05
C ILE A 28 -12.32 4.82 -14.93
N HIS A 29 -12.07 6.04 -14.50
CA HIS A 29 -11.05 6.93 -15.06
C HIS A 29 -9.96 7.14 -14.01
N THR A 30 -8.72 6.77 -14.32
CA THR A 30 -7.63 6.78 -13.35
C THR A 30 -6.26 6.75 -14.05
N PRO A 31 -5.21 7.36 -13.47
CA PRO A 31 -3.84 7.17 -13.95
C PRO A 31 -3.31 5.75 -13.69
N TYR A 32 -4.02 4.92 -12.92
CA TYR A 32 -3.61 3.57 -12.52
C TYR A 32 -4.60 2.51 -12.98
N ILE A 33 -4.85 2.44 -14.29
CA ILE A 33 -5.83 1.53 -14.91
C ILE A 33 -5.62 0.07 -14.51
N HIS A 34 -4.38 -0.33 -14.29
CA HIS A 34 -4.03 -1.70 -13.91
C HIS A 34 -4.59 -2.12 -12.54
N ALA A 35 -4.99 -1.18 -11.67
CA ALA A 35 -5.71 -1.50 -10.43
C ALA A 35 -7.08 -2.13 -10.71
N PHE A 36 -7.63 -1.85 -11.87
CA PHE A 36 -8.98 -2.26 -12.26
C PHE A 36 -8.99 -3.26 -13.42
N ALA A 37 -7.83 -3.52 -14.03
CA ALA A 37 -7.69 -4.49 -15.10
C ALA A 37 -8.07 -5.90 -14.62
N GLY A 38 -8.83 -6.63 -15.44
CA GLY A 38 -9.30 -7.97 -15.10
C GLY A 38 -10.39 -8.02 -14.01
N ASN A 39 -10.80 -6.90 -13.42
CA ASN A 39 -11.87 -6.89 -12.42
C ASN A 39 -13.23 -7.13 -13.09
N PRO A 40 -13.93 -8.25 -12.79
CA PRO A 40 -15.19 -8.62 -13.46
C PRO A 40 -16.35 -7.64 -13.17
N ASN A 41 -16.19 -6.78 -12.15
CA ASN A 41 -17.18 -5.78 -11.77
C ASN A 41 -16.96 -4.44 -12.45
N VAL A 42 -15.87 -4.26 -13.20
CA VAL A 42 -15.55 -3.04 -13.96
C VAL A 42 -15.85 -3.29 -15.43
N LYS A 43 -16.73 -2.50 -16.01
CA LYS A 43 -17.07 -2.60 -17.43
C LYS A 43 -15.91 -2.10 -18.29
N MET A 44 -15.31 -0.98 -17.91
CA MET A 44 -14.14 -0.41 -18.58
C MET A 44 -13.31 0.43 -17.60
N ALA A 45 -12.00 0.40 -17.79
CA ALA A 45 -11.05 1.31 -17.13
C ALA A 45 -10.30 2.12 -18.21
N TYR A 46 -10.19 3.41 -18.00
CA TYR A 46 -9.54 4.33 -18.91
C TYR A 46 -8.36 5.01 -18.22
N GLU A 47 -7.24 5.05 -18.91
CA GLU A 47 -6.15 5.91 -18.49
C GLU A 47 -6.55 7.37 -18.80
N ALA A 48 -6.66 8.16 -17.75
CA ALA A 48 -7.02 9.55 -17.90
C ALA A 48 -6.23 10.46 -16.97
N THR A 49 -5.54 11.40 -17.54
CA THR A 49 -5.57 12.76 -17.02
C THR A 49 -6.96 13.30 -17.30
N ILE A 50 -7.67 13.81 -16.30
CA ILE A 50 -9.07 14.16 -16.44
C ILE A 50 -9.22 15.25 -17.48
N ASN A 51 -9.68 14.88 -18.65
CA ASN A 51 -10.24 15.80 -19.60
C ASN A 51 -11.76 15.66 -19.56
N LEU A 52 -12.45 16.60 -18.91
CA LEU A 52 -13.91 16.64 -18.84
C LEU A 52 -14.58 16.71 -20.21
N GLN A 53 -13.84 17.08 -21.25
CA GLN A 53 -14.32 17.09 -22.63
C GLN A 53 -14.14 15.75 -23.34
N ASP A 54 -13.57 14.73 -22.66
CA ASP A 54 -13.49 13.38 -23.23
C ASP A 54 -14.91 12.87 -23.55
N PRO A 55 -15.21 12.52 -24.81
CA PRO A 55 -16.54 12.06 -25.20
C PRO A 55 -17.04 10.87 -24.37
N ARG A 56 -16.14 10.05 -23.85
CA ARG A 56 -16.48 8.90 -22.98
C ARG A 56 -16.97 9.34 -21.61
N ILE A 57 -16.43 10.45 -21.09
CA ILE A 57 -16.90 11.06 -19.83
C ILE A 57 -18.24 11.74 -20.09
N GLN A 58 -18.36 12.49 -21.19
CA GLN A 58 -19.61 13.19 -21.55
C GLN A 58 -20.76 12.23 -21.87
N ALA A 59 -20.46 11.03 -22.36
CA ALA A 59 -21.46 9.99 -22.62
C ALA A 59 -21.92 9.26 -21.35
N SER A 60 -21.38 9.59 -20.18
CA SER A 60 -21.76 8.98 -18.91
C SER A 60 -22.96 9.70 -18.29
N ASP A 61 -23.94 8.93 -17.80
CA ASP A 61 -25.14 9.49 -17.14
C ASP A 61 -24.77 10.28 -15.87
N ASN A 62 -23.73 9.84 -15.17
CA ASN A 62 -23.24 10.48 -13.95
C ASN A 62 -21.73 10.37 -13.85
N ILE A 63 -21.09 11.45 -13.40
CA ILE A 63 -19.65 11.52 -13.10
C ILE A 63 -19.46 11.69 -11.60
N TYR A 64 -18.73 10.75 -10.98
CA TYR A 64 -18.42 10.77 -9.56
C TYR A 64 -16.91 10.92 -9.38
N TYR A 65 -16.49 12.03 -8.78
CA TYR A 65 -15.12 12.25 -8.34
C TYR A 65 -14.92 11.61 -6.97
N SER A 66 -13.94 10.72 -6.88
CA SER A 66 -13.66 9.95 -5.67
C SER A 66 -12.50 10.57 -4.89
N GLU A 67 -12.84 11.41 -3.91
CA GLU A 67 -11.88 12.07 -3.02
C GLU A 67 -12.17 11.75 -1.55
N PRO A 68 -11.53 10.72 -0.98
CA PRO A 68 -11.83 10.27 0.38
C PRO A 68 -11.34 11.20 1.48
N TYR A 69 -10.41 12.13 1.17
CA TYR A 69 -9.74 12.96 2.18
C TYR A 69 -10.59 14.15 2.65
N LYS A 70 -11.84 13.87 3.03
CA LYS A 70 -12.81 14.87 3.49
C LYS A 70 -13.41 14.49 4.84
N SER A 71 -13.94 15.50 5.54
CA SER A 71 -14.75 15.31 6.77
C SER A 71 -14.07 14.41 7.80
N ASN A 72 -14.72 13.34 8.24
CA ASN A 72 -14.25 12.44 9.28
C ASN A 72 -12.89 11.82 9.00
N PHE A 73 -12.57 11.57 7.72
CA PHE A 73 -11.25 11.06 7.36
C PHE A 73 -10.13 12.04 7.75
N GLN A 74 -10.30 13.34 7.49
CA GLN A 74 -9.30 14.35 7.87
C GLN A 74 -9.06 14.41 9.38
N PHE A 75 -10.07 14.05 10.18
CA PHE A 75 -9.96 13.97 11.63
C PHE A 75 -9.48 12.61 12.16
N GLY A 76 -9.07 11.69 11.28
CA GLY A 76 -8.59 10.36 11.66
C GLY A 76 -9.66 9.40 12.18
N LYS A 77 -10.95 9.69 11.92
CA LYS A 77 -12.10 8.96 12.50
C LYS A 77 -12.63 7.83 11.63
N GLU A 78 -12.14 7.67 10.43
CA GLU A 78 -12.59 6.63 9.52
C GLU A 78 -11.45 6.08 8.65
N HIS A 79 -11.58 4.84 8.23
CA HIS A 79 -10.67 4.20 7.28
C HIS A 79 -10.93 4.70 5.86
N ILE A 80 -9.92 4.68 4.99
CA ILE A 80 -10.02 5.16 3.60
C ILE A 80 -11.15 4.46 2.82
N ILE A 81 -11.36 3.18 3.02
CA ILE A 81 -12.45 2.42 2.39
C ILE A 81 -13.81 2.90 2.91
N GLU A 82 -13.93 3.14 4.22
CA GLU A 82 -15.15 3.69 4.82
C GLU A 82 -15.47 5.07 4.28
N SER A 83 -14.45 5.93 4.14
CA SER A 83 -14.60 7.27 3.55
C SER A 83 -15.12 7.18 2.11
N TYR A 84 -14.58 6.29 1.29
CA TYR A 84 -15.11 6.04 -0.05
C TYR A 84 -16.54 5.54 -0.03
N CYS A 85 -16.88 4.60 0.87
CA CYS A 85 -18.24 4.10 1.02
C CYS A 85 -19.22 5.23 1.33
N ARG A 86 -18.90 6.10 2.26
CA ARG A 86 -19.69 7.27 2.63
C ARG A 86 -19.85 8.24 1.46
N GLU A 87 -18.79 8.53 0.73
CA GLU A 87 -18.80 9.43 -0.41
C GLU A 87 -19.74 8.94 -1.52
N HIS A 88 -19.72 7.64 -1.80
CA HIS A 88 -20.53 7.02 -2.84
C HIS A 88 -21.87 6.45 -2.34
N LYS A 89 -22.25 6.74 -1.08
CA LYS A 89 -23.50 6.29 -0.45
C LYS A 89 -23.67 4.76 -0.51
N VAL A 90 -22.55 4.06 -0.31
CA VAL A 90 -22.49 2.60 -0.23
C VAL A 90 -22.32 2.21 1.22
N GLU A 91 -23.04 1.18 1.68
CA GLU A 91 -22.87 0.66 3.03
C GLU A 91 -21.45 0.12 3.24
N TYR A 92 -20.79 0.59 4.29
CA TYR A 92 -19.48 0.08 4.69
C TYR A 92 -19.62 -1.25 5.44
N ASP A 93 -18.76 -2.20 5.11
CA ASP A 93 -18.56 -3.44 5.85
C ASP A 93 -17.06 -3.51 6.22
N PRO A 94 -16.72 -3.67 7.52
CA PRO A 94 -15.33 -3.79 7.98
C PRO A 94 -14.53 -4.94 7.33
N LYS A 95 -15.21 -5.88 6.70
CA LYS A 95 -14.59 -6.98 5.95
C LYS A 95 -14.23 -6.59 4.51
N MET A 96 -14.62 -5.41 4.06
CA MET A 96 -14.24 -4.93 2.72
C MET A 96 -12.73 -4.75 2.65
N VAL A 97 -12.13 -5.41 1.67
CA VAL A 97 -10.69 -5.32 1.40
C VAL A 97 -10.45 -5.06 -0.09
N PRO A 98 -9.34 -4.41 -0.44
CA PRO A 98 -8.93 -4.26 -1.83
C PRO A 98 -8.87 -5.60 -2.55
N LYS A 99 -9.13 -5.58 -3.87
CA LYS A 99 -9.02 -6.77 -4.70
C LYS A 99 -8.41 -6.41 -6.06
N LEU A 100 -7.24 -6.98 -6.33
CA LEU A 100 -6.51 -6.85 -7.58
C LEU A 100 -6.51 -8.19 -8.33
N TYR A 101 -6.54 -8.13 -9.64
CA TYR A 101 -6.52 -9.30 -10.53
C TYR A 101 -5.23 -9.23 -11.34
N THR A 102 -4.20 -9.95 -10.92
CA THR A 102 -2.84 -9.84 -11.46
C THR A 102 -2.28 -11.16 -11.99
N GLU A 103 -3.10 -12.21 -12.06
CA GLU A 103 -2.71 -13.57 -12.45
C GLU A 103 -2.03 -13.62 -13.83
N GLN A 104 -2.42 -12.74 -14.75
CA GLN A 104 -1.80 -12.62 -16.08
C GLN A 104 -0.31 -12.23 -16.02
N HIS A 105 0.17 -11.72 -14.88
CA HIS A 105 1.57 -11.35 -14.67
C HIS A 105 2.41 -12.47 -14.03
N GLY A 106 1.80 -13.60 -13.63
CA GLY A 106 2.49 -14.68 -12.94
C GLY A 106 3.68 -15.25 -13.74
N LYS A 107 3.52 -15.38 -15.07
CA LYS A 107 4.61 -15.87 -15.94
C LYS A 107 5.81 -14.91 -15.93
N SER A 108 5.59 -13.62 -16.12
CA SER A 108 6.68 -12.63 -16.16
C SER A 108 7.37 -12.47 -14.79
N VAL A 109 6.62 -12.58 -13.69
CA VAL A 109 7.19 -12.61 -12.34
C VAL A 109 8.05 -13.84 -12.12
N LYS A 110 7.57 -15.02 -12.56
CA LYS A 110 8.38 -16.25 -12.48
C LYS A 110 9.65 -16.14 -13.29
N GLU A 111 9.60 -15.65 -14.52
CA GLU A 111 10.79 -15.44 -15.37
C GLU A 111 11.79 -14.49 -14.71
N TRP A 112 11.29 -13.44 -14.02
CA TRP A 112 12.15 -12.51 -13.26
C TRP A 112 12.81 -13.20 -12.07
N LEU A 113 12.07 -14.01 -11.29
CA LEU A 113 12.62 -14.80 -10.19
C LEU A 113 13.67 -15.79 -10.65
N ASP A 114 13.39 -16.55 -11.72
CA ASP A 114 14.30 -17.53 -12.30
C ASP A 114 15.60 -16.87 -12.80
N LYS A 115 15.49 -15.72 -13.48
CA LYS A 115 16.65 -14.91 -13.93
C LYS A 115 17.54 -14.48 -12.78
N ASN A 116 16.96 -14.10 -11.65
CA ASN A 116 17.69 -13.66 -10.47
C ASN A 116 18.04 -14.82 -9.52
N LYS A 117 17.69 -16.08 -9.86
CA LYS A 117 17.94 -17.28 -9.05
C LYS A 117 17.32 -17.20 -7.66
N ILE A 118 16.10 -16.68 -7.57
CA ILE A 118 15.36 -16.48 -6.32
C ILE A 118 14.32 -17.60 -6.18
N ASP A 119 14.42 -18.34 -5.09
CA ASP A 119 13.47 -19.41 -4.73
C ASP A 119 12.56 -18.94 -3.58
N LYS A 120 13.14 -18.62 -2.44
CA LYS A 120 12.43 -18.09 -1.27
C LYS A 120 12.76 -16.63 -1.06
N TYR A 121 11.75 -15.82 -0.78
CA TYR A 121 11.96 -14.39 -0.62
C TYR A 121 10.93 -13.71 0.27
N LEU A 122 11.32 -12.61 0.84
CA LEU A 122 10.44 -11.63 1.48
C LEU A 122 10.59 -10.27 0.79
N LEU A 123 9.55 -9.44 0.89
CA LEU A 123 9.57 -8.11 0.31
C LEU A 123 9.83 -7.04 1.37
N ILE A 124 10.60 -6.03 1.01
CA ILE A 124 10.70 -4.80 1.81
C ILE A 124 10.32 -3.58 0.97
N GLN A 125 9.69 -2.59 1.61
CA GLN A 125 9.46 -1.26 1.05
C GLN A 125 9.50 -0.24 2.19
N LEU A 126 10.69 0.24 2.53
CA LEU A 126 10.92 1.12 3.66
C LEU A 126 11.04 2.59 3.27
N SER A 127 10.90 2.88 1.98
CA SER A 127 10.71 4.21 1.41
C SER A 127 9.62 4.21 0.35
N GLY A 128 9.09 5.38 0.04
CA GLY A 128 8.05 5.51 -0.97
C GLY A 128 7.24 6.81 -0.82
N GLY A 129 6.23 6.97 -1.65
CA GLY A 129 5.34 8.12 -1.60
C GLY A 129 5.84 9.30 -2.41
N GLN A 130 6.43 9.05 -3.55
CA GLN A 130 6.70 10.10 -4.52
C GLN A 130 5.38 10.81 -4.88
N SER A 131 5.32 12.08 -4.49
CA SER A 131 4.39 13.01 -5.13
C SER A 131 5.03 13.46 -6.44
N THR A 132 4.49 13.02 -7.57
CA THR A 132 4.91 13.51 -8.90
C THR A 132 4.72 15.02 -9.07
N TRP A 133 4.02 15.67 -8.16
CA TRP A 133 3.67 17.08 -8.20
C TRP A 133 4.76 18.04 -7.68
N ASN A 134 5.78 17.55 -6.97
CA ASN A 134 6.82 18.38 -6.34
C ASN A 134 8.25 18.04 -6.81
N VAL A 135 8.40 17.48 -7.99
CA VAL A 135 9.72 17.19 -8.55
C VAL A 135 10.36 18.50 -9.02
N GLN A 136 11.26 19.06 -8.22
CA GLN A 136 12.16 20.10 -8.73
C GLN A 136 13.30 19.42 -9.51
N PRO A 137 13.52 19.79 -10.77
CA PRO A 137 14.60 19.24 -11.55
C PRO A 137 15.96 19.43 -10.84
N GLY A 138 16.70 18.34 -10.68
CA GLY A 138 18.07 18.39 -10.16
C GLY A 138 18.25 18.11 -8.68
N ASN A 139 17.18 17.91 -7.88
CA ASN A 139 17.34 17.51 -6.48
C ASN A 139 16.94 16.03 -6.30
N PRO A 140 17.89 15.10 -6.08
CA PRO A 140 17.58 13.68 -5.89
C PRO A 140 16.75 13.37 -4.61
N TYR A 141 16.66 14.32 -3.69
CA TYR A 141 15.95 14.18 -2.42
C TYR A 141 14.55 14.82 -2.39
N ASN A 142 14.12 15.46 -3.49
CA ASN A 142 12.86 16.20 -3.56
C ASN A 142 11.59 15.33 -3.37
N ASN A 143 11.72 14.02 -3.43
CA ASN A 143 10.57 13.10 -3.41
C ASN A 143 10.49 12.27 -2.13
N ILE A 144 11.41 12.48 -1.21
CA ILE A 144 11.44 11.75 0.06
C ILE A 144 10.57 12.51 1.04
N ASN A 145 9.44 11.91 1.45
CA ASN A 145 8.72 12.40 2.61
C ASN A 145 9.41 11.86 3.88
N PRO A 146 10.25 12.67 4.57
CA PRO A 146 11.05 12.18 5.68
C PRO A 146 10.19 11.70 6.86
N ASN A 147 8.96 12.19 6.96
CA ASN A 147 8.05 11.82 8.03
C ASN A 147 7.29 10.51 7.75
N ARG A 148 7.28 10.06 6.50
CA ARG A 148 6.64 8.81 6.08
C ARG A 148 7.65 7.68 5.92
N ASN A 149 8.83 8.00 5.39
CA ASN A 149 9.87 7.01 5.11
C ASN A 149 10.56 6.56 6.39
N TYR A 150 10.87 5.28 6.47
CA TYR A 150 11.68 4.76 7.56
C TYR A 150 13.13 5.25 7.41
N GLN A 151 13.80 5.51 8.53
CA GLN A 151 15.14 6.07 8.50
C GLN A 151 16.11 5.11 7.79
N PRO A 152 16.88 5.54 6.77
CA PRO A 152 17.68 4.64 5.93
C PRO A 152 18.67 3.77 6.71
N PHE A 153 19.33 4.34 7.74
CA PHE A 153 20.29 3.57 8.55
C PHE A 153 19.60 2.50 9.42
N LEU A 154 18.38 2.77 9.93
CA LEU A 154 17.57 1.78 10.65
C LEU A 154 17.04 0.73 9.67
N GLY A 155 16.66 1.15 8.45
CA GLY A 155 16.25 0.23 7.38
C GLY A 155 17.35 -0.75 7.03
N GLN A 156 18.60 -0.29 6.92
CA GLN A 156 19.74 -1.18 6.71
C GLN A 156 19.95 -2.15 7.87
N GLN A 157 19.72 -1.73 9.10
CA GLN A 157 19.78 -2.63 10.26
C GLN A 157 18.67 -3.70 10.19
N VAL A 158 17.45 -3.33 9.78
CA VAL A 158 16.35 -4.30 9.57
C VAL A 158 16.76 -5.35 8.54
N VAL A 159 17.33 -4.93 7.40
CA VAL A 159 17.81 -5.84 6.35
C VAL A 159 18.86 -6.79 6.90
N HIS A 160 19.86 -6.26 7.61
CA HIS A 160 20.93 -7.07 8.21
C HIS A 160 20.38 -8.13 9.18
N MET A 161 19.49 -7.71 10.10
CA MET A 161 18.87 -8.62 11.08
C MET A 161 17.99 -9.68 10.42
N LEU A 162 17.25 -9.32 9.35
CA LEU A 162 16.45 -10.28 8.58
C LEU A 162 17.34 -11.30 7.85
N ARG A 163 18.48 -10.87 7.31
CA ARG A 163 19.46 -11.75 6.66
C ARG A 163 20.11 -12.71 7.63
N GLU A 164 20.45 -12.27 8.85
CA GLU A 164 20.98 -13.13 9.90
C GLU A 164 19.96 -14.19 10.35
N GLU A 165 18.69 -13.79 10.52
CA GLU A 165 17.63 -14.68 10.99
C GLU A 165 17.16 -15.66 9.91
N TYR A 166 17.15 -15.22 8.63
CA TYR A 166 16.66 -15.98 7.49
C TYR A 166 17.72 -16.05 6.37
N PRO A 167 18.85 -16.76 6.57
CA PRO A 167 19.98 -16.75 5.62
C PRO A 167 19.62 -17.32 4.24
N ASP A 168 18.63 -18.22 4.16
CA ASP A 168 18.18 -18.85 2.93
C ASP A 168 17.05 -18.09 2.21
N VAL A 169 16.62 -16.93 2.75
CA VAL A 169 15.56 -16.12 2.18
C VAL A 169 16.14 -14.87 1.52
N THR A 170 15.86 -14.66 0.26
CA THR A 170 16.26 -13.45 -0.47
C THR A 170 15.40 -12.27 -0.03
N ILE A 171 16.01 -11.13 0.26
CA ILE A 171 15.29 -9.89 0.52
C ILE A 171 15.16 -9.12 -0.79
N ILE A 172 13.92 -8.87 -1.23
CA ILE A 172 13.62 -8.09 -2.42
C ILE A 172 13.16 -6.70 -2.00
N ASP A 173 13.89 -5.70 -2.47
CA ASP A 173 13.59 -4.29 -2.21
C ASP A 173 12.66 -3.72 -3.31
N CYS A 174 11.44 -3.35 -2.93
CA CYS A 174 10.41 -2.81 -3.80
C CYS A 174 10.41 -1.27 -3.88
N THR A 175 11.51 -0.62 -3.51
CA THR A 175 11.68 0.83 -3.68
C THR A 175 11.83 1.21 -5.16
N LEU A 176 11.58 2.48 -5.47
CA LEU A 176 11.66 2.98 -6.85
C LEU A 176 13.11 3.00 -7.37
N ALA A 177 13.25 2.98 -8.69
CA ALA A 177 14.56 2.90 -9.37
C ALA A 177 15.53 4.00 -8.94
N ASN A 178 15.03 5.20 -8.69
CA ASN A 178 15.81 6.38 -8.29
C ASN A 178 16.05 6.49 -6.76
N GLU A 179 15.52 5.57 -5.97
CA GLU A 179 15.79 5.50 -4.53
C GLU A 179 17.00 4.59 -4.28
N PRO A 180 17.86 4.88 -3.28
CA PRO A 180 18.97 4.00 -2.95
C PRO A 180 18.46 2.63 -2.50
N ALA A 181 19.07 1.56 -3.00
CA ALA A 181 18.83 0.22 -2.51
C ALA A 181 19.53 -0.02 -1.18
N TYR A 182 18.96 -0.86 -0.34
CA TYR A 182 19.66 -1.39 0.82
C TYR A 182 20.72 -2.42 0.39
N MET A 183 21.85 -2.44 1.10
CA MET A 183 22.86 -3.47 0.87
C MET A 183 22.29 -4.87 1.13
N ASP A 184 22.78 -5.86 0.40
CA ASP A 184 22.37 -7.27 0.49
C ASP A 184 20.88 -7.52 0.12
N THR A 185 20.31 -6.67 -0.72
CA THR A 185 18.98 -6.85 -1.30
C THR A 185 19.03 -6.94 -2.82
N ILE A 186 18.00 -7.53 -3.41
CA ILE A 186 17.75 -7.47 -4.86
C ILE A 186 16.65 -6.45 -5.10
N LYS A 187 16.95 -5.44 -5.93
CA LYS A 187 15.99 -4.37 -6.22
C LYS A 187 15.02 -4.78 -7.34
N ALA A 188 13.71 -4.67 -7.07
CA ALA A 188 12.64 -4.97 -8.02
C ALA A 188 12.22 -3.76 -8.86
N SER A 189 13.15 -2.84 -9.15
CA SER A 189 12.85 -1.56 -9.83
C SER A 189 12.47 -1.69 -11.30
N ASP A 190 12.74 -2.83 -11.91
CA ASP A 190 12.36 -3.19 -13.28
C ASP A 190 10.97 -3.87 -13.37
N LEU A 191 10.35 -4.16 -12.23
CA LEU A 191 8.99 -4.68 -12.18
C LEU A 191 7.96 -3.54 -12.10
N HIS A 192 6.91 -3.66 -12.90
CA HIS A 192 5.75 -2.80 -12.74
C HIS A 192 5.01 -3.15 -11.43
N TRP A 193 4.34 -2.19 -10.80
CA TRP A 193 3.70 -2.38 -9.49
C TRP A 193 2.65 -3.51 -9.44
N VAL A 194 1.98 -3.85 -10.55
CA VAL A 194 1.09 -5.02 -10.62
C VAL A 194 1.86 -6.34 -10.55
N GLN A 195 3.09 -6.35 -11.07
CA GLN A 195 4.00 -7.49 -10.91
C GLN A 195 4.52 -7.60 -9.48
N VAL A 196 4.71 -6.46 -8.80
CA VAL A 196 5.05 -6.44 -7.36
C VAL A 196 3.90 -7.01 -6.52
N HIS A 197 2.63 -6.73 -6.88
CA HIS A 197 1.49 -7.39 -6.23
C HIS A 197 1.51 -8.90 -6.46
N GLU A 198 1.76 -9.35 -7.68
CA GLU A 198 1.87 -10.78 -8.01
C GLU A 198 3.05 -11.45 -7.29
N LEU A 199 4.18 -10.74 -7.18
CA LEU A 199 5.34 -11.16 -6.38
C LEU A 199 4.96 -11.33 -4.91
N LEU A 200 4.17 -10.41 -4.34
CA LEU A 200 3.74 -10.46 -2.94
C LEU A 200 2.91 -11.71 -2.61
N LYS A 201 2.09 -12.22 -3.54
CA LYS A 201 1.29 -13.43 -3.32
C LYS A 201 2.14 -14.64 -2.92
N ASN A 202 3.35 -14.75 -3.48
CA ASN A 202 4.23 -15.89 -3.27
C ASN A 202 5.38 -15.62 -2.29
N ALA A 203 5.48 -14.41 -1.74
CA ALA A 203 6.49 -14.07 -0.74
C ALA A 203 6.24 -14.78 0.58
N GLU A 204 7.29 -15.01 1.39
CA GLU A 204 7.15 -15.48 2.78
C GLU A 204 6.44 -14.45 3.68
N GLY A 205 6.54 -13.18 3.33
CA GLY A 205 5.91 -12.05 4.00
C GLY A 205 6.50 -10.73 3.51
N PHE A 206 6.21 -9.64 4.22
CA PHE A 206 6.78 -8.34 3.87
C PHE A 206 6.99 -7.45 5.09
N VAL A 207 7.90 -6.48 4.94
CA VAL A 207 8.07 -5.35 5.85
C VAL A 207 7.94 -4.07 5.03
N SER A 208 7.03 -3.20 5.41
CA SER A 208 6.84 -1.95 4.68
C SER A 208 6.53 -0.78 5.61
N ILE A 209 6.54 0.41 5.03
CA ILE A 209 5.89 1.59 5.57
C ILE A 209 4.45 1.69 5.04
N ASP A 210 3.76 2.80 5.32
CA ASP A 210 2.53 3.17 4.61
C ASP A 210 2.83 3.35 3.10
N SER A 211 2.66 2.28 2.35
CA SER A 211 3.00 2.16 0.95
C SER A 211 2.01 1.28 0.19
N CYS A 212 2.24 1.08 -1.12
CA CYS A 212 1.39 0.21 -1.91
C CYS A 212 1.37 -1.25 -1.41
N LEU A 213 2.48 -1.78 -0.85
CA LEU A 213 2.52 -3.14 -0.30
C LEU A 213 1.47 -3.34 0.81
N ASN A 214 1.29 -2.33 1.69
CA ASN A 214 0.24 -2.37 2.70
C ASN A 214 -1.15 -2.53 2.05
N HIS A 215 -1.45 -1.78 0.98
CA HIS A 215 -2.74 -1.87 0.28
C HIS A 215 -2.87 -3.14 -0.59
N PHE A 216 -1.76 -3.73 -1.03
CA PHE A 216 -1.75 -4.98 -1.79
C PHE A 216 -1.98 -6.19 -0.89
N SER A 217 -1.54 -6.13 0.35
CA SER A 217 -1.49 -7.27 1.26
C SER A 217 -2.83 -7.97 1.47
N PRO A 218 -3.99 -7.29 1.58
CA PRO A 218 -5.26 -7.99 1.68
C PRO A 218 -5.65 -8.75 0.40
N SER A 219 -5.35 -8.16 -0.77
CA SER A 219 -5.62 -8.78 -2.06
C SER A 219 -4.68 -9.96 -2.34
N ALA A 220 -3.47 -9.90 -1.86
CA ALA A 220 -2.47 -10.96 -1.96
C ALA A 220 -2.64 -12.05 -0.88
N GLU A 221 -3.57 -11.86 0.07
CA GLU A 221 -3.74 -12.71 1.25
C GLU A 221 -2.43 -12.92 2.03
N LYS A 222 -1.59 -11.87 2.06
CA LYS A 222 -0.25 -11.91 2.65
C LYS A 222 -0.17 -11.00 3.87
N GLN A 223 0.31 -11.55 4.98
CA GLN A 223 0.59 -10.77 6.20
C GLN A 223 1.98 -10.13 6.15
N GLY A 224 2.11 -8.99 6.79
CA GLY A 224 3.38 -8.29 6.93
C GLY A 224 3.45 -7.40 8.16
N VAL A 225 4.60 -6.78 8.32
CA VAL A 225 4.84 -5.73 9.32
C VAL A 225 4.82 -4.39 8.61
N VAL A 226 3.98 -3.48 9.07
CA VAL A 226 3.85 -2.12 8.51
C VAL A 226 4.27 -1.10 9.55
N VAL A 227 5.30 -0.31 9.23
CA VAL A 227 5.81 0.76 10.08
C VAL A 227 5.13 2.07 9.68
N TRP A 228 4.50 2.72 10.63
CA TRP A 228 3.73 3.94 10.43
C TRP A 228 4.52 5.17 10.89
N GLY A 229 4.69 6.11 9.98
CA GLY A 229 5.31 7.40 10.23
C GLY A 229 4.25 8.49 10.46
N SER A 230 4.13 9.43 9.52
CA SER A 230 3.22 10.58 9.60
C SER A 230 1.75 10.26 9.32
N THR A 231 1.44 9.07 8.84
CA THR A 231 0.08 8.62 8.54
C THR A 231 -0.43 7.66 9.61
N ARG A 232 -1.75 7.66 9.85
CA ARG A 232 -2.36 6.82 10.88
C ARG A 232 -2.74 5.46 10.32
N TRP A 233 -2.34 4.39 11.02
CA TRP A 233 -2.71 3.04 10.63
C TRP A 233 -4.23 2.82 10.64
N THR A 234 -4.97 3.50 11.53
CA THR A 234 -6.43 3.45 11.60
C THR A 234 -7.12 3.96 10.33
N GLN A 235 -6.42 4.82 9.58
CA GLN A 235 -6.94 5.39 8.33
C GLN A 235 -6.57 4.57 7.09
N PHE A 236 -5.39 3.95 7.09
CA PHE A 236 -4.83 3.30 5.89
C PHE A 236 -4.41 1.85 6.10
N GLY A 237 -4.31 1.40 7.34
CA GLY A 237 -3.83 0.06 7.69
C GLY A 237 -4.91 -1.01 7.64
N TYR A 238 -4.47 -2.23 7.62
CA TYR A 238 -5.33 -3.40 7.63
C TYR A 238 -5.02 -4.25 8.86
N SER A 239 -6.05 -4.74 9.56
CA SER A 239 -5.93 -5.46 10.83
C SER A 239 -5.24 -6.83 10.74
N HIS A 240 -5.12 -7.40 9.52
CA HIS A 240 -4.37 -8.64 9.33
C HIS A 240 -2.85 -8.42 9.33
N ASN A 241 -2.37 -7.18 9.19
CA ASN A 241 -0.96 -6.82 9.32
C ASN A 241 -0.60 -6.47 10.76
N THR A 242 0.68 -6.62 11.11
CA THR A 242 1.22 -6.05 12.34
C THR A 242 1.58 -4.60 12.09
N ASN A 243 0.83 -3.68 12.69
CA ASN A 243 0.99 -2.24 12.52
C ASN A 243 1.83 -1.68 13.66
N LEU A 244 3.02 -1.14 13.35
CA LEU A 244 3.98 -0.63 14.33
C LEU A 244 4.16 0.86 14.20
N HIS A 245 4.24 1.54 15.34
CA HIS A 245 4.67 2.93 15.42
C HIS A 245 5.62 3.16 16.60
N TYR A 246 6.40 4.23 16.53
CA TYR A 246 7.41 4.56 17.55
C TYR A 246 6.84 4.60 18.98
N HIS A 247 5.62 5.07 19.15
CA HIS A 247 4.97 5.24 20.45
C HIS A 247 4.25 4.00 20.98
N MET A 248 4.41 2.82 20.38
CA MET A 248 3.82 1.56 20.88
C MET A 248 4.44 1.07 22.21
N LYS A 249 4.92 1.99 23.06
CA LYS A 249 5.22 1.69 24.46
C LYS A 249 3.92 1.63 25.25
N LYS A 250 3.93 0.86 26.35
CA LYS A 250 2.80 0.40 27.18
C LYS A 250 1.69 1.43 27.54
N ASP A 251 1.94 2.72 27.34
CA ASP A 251 1.07 3.83 27.75
C ASP A 251 0.69 4.73 26.57
N TRP A 252 0.60 4.18 25.36
CA TRP A 252 0.29 5.00 24.20
C TRP A 252 -1.18 5.43 24.19
N ASP A 253 -1.37 6.74 24.20
CA ASP A 253 -2.65 7.41 24.05
C ASP A 253 -2.78 7.89 22.59
N GLU A 254 -3.79 7.40 21.89
CA GLU A 254 -4.05 7.75 20.48
C GLU A 254 -4.24 9.28 20.30
N ALA A 255 -4.68 9.97 21.36
CA ALA A 255 -4.79 11.43 21.38
C ALA A 255 -3.42 12.15 21.35
N LYS A 256 -2.33 11.46 21.67
CA LYS A 256 -0.95 12.00 21.63
C LYS A 256 -0.25 11.76 20.30
N TYR A 257 -0.90 11.07 19.35
CA TYR A 257 -0.34 10.88 18.02
C TYR A 257 -0.23 12.25 17.33
N ASN A 258 1.00 12.69 17.09
CA ASN A 258 1.27 13.90 16.35
C ASN A 258 1.76 13.52 14.95
N ASP A 259 0.94 13.75 13.93
CA ASP A 259 1.23 13.42 12.53
C ASP A 259 2.55 14.07 12.02
N GLY A 260 3.01 15.14 12.66
CA GLY A 260 4.26 15.83 12.35
C GLY A 260 5.46 15.41 13.20
N ASP A 261 5.32 14.44 14.12
CA ASP A 261 6.44 14.01 14.97
C ASP A 261 7.47 13.22 14.16
N PRO A 262 8.71 13.74 13.99
CA PRO A 262 9.75 13.09 13.20
C PRO A 262 10.20 11.75 13.78
N ARG A 263 9.82 11.44 15.04
CA ARG A 263 10.14 10.15 15.69
C ARG A 263 9.21 9.02 15.25
N ASN A 264 8.07 9.30 14.63
CA ASN A 264 7.10 8.27 14.25
C ASN A 264 7.71 7.19 13.35
N ASN A 265 8.73 7.52 12.54
CA ASN A 265 9.43 6.59 11.67
C ASN A 265 10.72 6.01 12.28
N MET A 266 10.88 6.07 13.60
CA MET A 266 12.04 5.58 14.35
C MET A 266 11.73 4.32 15.17
N VAL A 267 10.84 3.46 14.68
CA VAL A 267 10.58 2.14 15.29
C VAL A 267 11.88 1.34 15.34
N GLU A 268 12.17 0.72 16.47
CA GLU A 268 13.40 -0.05 16.64
C GLU A 268 13.45 -1.27 15.69
N PRO A 269 14.56 -1.50 14.96
CA PRO A 269 14.71 -2.64 14.04
C PRO A 269 14.43 -4.00 14.69
N LYS A 270 14.83 -4.18 15.96
CA LYS A 270 14.54 -5.39 16.72
C LYS A 270 13.03 -5.64 16.88
N LEU A 271 12.24 -4.61 17.13
CA LEU A 271 10.79 -4.74 17.23
C LEU A 271 10.16 -5.18 15.90
N ILE A 272 10.69 -4.68 14.78
CA ILE A 272 10.25 -5.09 13.44
C ILE A 272 10.56 -6.58 13.21
N LEU A 273 11.79 -7.02 13.50
CA LEU A 273 12.17 -8.43 13.37
C LEU A 273 11.31 -9.33 14.25
N ASP A 274 11.17 -9.00 15.54
CA ASP A 274 10.38 -9.81 16.49
C ASP A 274 8.92 -9.89 16.07
N SER A 275 8.36 -8.81 15.51
CA SER A 275 7.01 -8.78 14.95
C SER A 275 6.90 -9.65 13.70
N TYR A 276 7.90 -9.61 12.81
CA TYR A 276 7.93 -10.44 11.61
C TYR A 276 8.00 -11.94 11.97
N LYS A 277 8.84 -12.33 12.94
CA LYS A 277 8.92 -13.71 13.47
C LYS A 277 7.60 -14.22 14.04
N ASN A 278 6.73 -13.33 14.45
CA ASN A 278 5.44 -13.65 15.05
C ASN A 278 4.25 -13.56 14.04
N LEU A 279 4.52 -13.26 12.76
CA LEU A 279 3.48 -13.28 11.73
C LEU A 279 2.79 -14.65 11.69
N GLY A 280 1.46 -14.64 11.60
CA GLY A 280 0.65 -15.87 11.64
C GLY A 280 0.45 -16.49 13.02
N LYS A 281 1.19 -16.06 14.05
CA LYS A 281 1.01 -16.50 15.45
C LYS A 281 0.09 -15.56 16.24
N LEU A 282 -0.05 -14.31 15.81
CA LEU A 282 -0.91 -13.32 16.42
C LEU A 282 -2.33 -13.48 15.86
N LYS A 283 -3.30 -13.79 16.73
CA LYS A 283 -4.72 -13.66 16.34
C LYS A 283 -4.98 -12.19 16.03
N PRO A 284 -5.76 -11.86 14.97
CA PRO A 284 -6.16 -10.48 14.72
C PRO A 284 -6.80 -9.91 15.99
N VAL A 285 -6.28 -8.80 16.47
CA VAL A 285 -6.97 -8.03 17.52
C VAL A 285 -8.27 -7.55 16.90
N ALA A 286 -9.40 -8.05 17.39
CA ALA A 286 -10.70 -7.57 16.95
C ALA A 286 -10.71 -6.05 17.14
N CYS A 287 -10.96 -5.32 16.08
CA CYS A 287 -11.11 -3.88 16.13
C CYS A 287 -12.19 -3.58 17.16
N ALA A 288 -11.80 -2.97 18.29
CA ALA A 288 -12.76 -2.58 19.30
C ALA A 288 -13.65 -1.50 18.68
N THR A 289 -14.83 -1.91 18.21
CA THR A 289 -15.93 -0.99 17.91
C THR A 289 -16.32 -0.30 19.21
N LYS A 290 -15.94 0.96 19.36
CA LYS A 290 -16.54 1.90 20.29
C LYS A 290 -17.34 2.93 19.54
#